data_489946883645b021c55644fb33bd9d2a
#
_entry.id   489946883645b021c55644fb33bd9d2a
#
_cell.length_a   1.000
_cell.length_b   1.000
_cell.length_c   1.000
_cell.angle_alpha   90.00
_cell.angle_beta   90.00
_cell.angle_gamma   90.00
#
_symmetry.space_group_name_H-M   'P 1'
#
loop_
_entity.id
_entity.type
_entity.pdbx_description
1 polymer ?
#
loop_
_entity_poly.entity_id
_entity_poly.type
_entity_poly.pdbx_seq_one_letter_code
_entity_poly.pdbx_strand_id
1 'polypeptide(L)'
;MAKGKLYGIGTGPGDPELVTRKAWRLIQQADIIAYLAPDDGPGFARGIVADAIGHDVCEIIMRVPMRTGRAPAQSIYDDGAQQIAAYLDAGRDVVMLCEGDPLFYG
;
A
#
# COMPACT_ATOMS: atom_id res chain seq x y z
N MET A 1 21.69 -10.65 -8.60
CA MET A 1 20.32 -10.29 -9.04
C MET A 1 19.93 -8.94 -8.47
N ALA A 2 19.27 -8.12 -9.27
CA ALA A 2 18.81 -6.83 -8.79
C ALA A 2 17.62 -7.01 -7.83
N LYS A 3 17.57 -6.20 -6.79
CA LYS A 3 16.43 -6.15 -5.90
C LYS A 3 15.25 -5.49 -6.60
N GLY A 4 14.03 -5.81 -6.17
CA GLY A 4 12.84 -5.13 -6.61
C GLY A 4 12.78 -3.70 -6.10
N LYS A 5 11.85 -2.92 -6.61
CA LYS A 5 11.66 -1.52 -6.24
C LYS A 5 10.39 -1.35 -5.42
N LEU A 6 10.47 -0.49 -4.41
CA LEU A 6 9.32 -0.10 -3.60
C LEU A 6 8.82 1.26 -4.11
N TYR A 7 7.57 1.30 -4.53
CA TYR A 7 6.92 2.54 -5.00
C TYR A 7 5.92 3.01 -3.96
N GLY A 8 6.13 4.20 -3.40
CA GLY A 8 5.14 4.84 -2.53
C GLY A 8 4.19 5.67 -3.39
N ILE A 9 2.90 5.40 -3.30
CA ILE A 9 1.90 6.07 -4.12
C ILE A 9 0.83 6.69 -3.22
N GLY A 10 0.63 8.01 -3.37
CA GLY A 10 -0.48 8.70 -2.73
C GLY A 10 -1.75 8.51 -3.53
N THR A 11 -2.82 8.10 -2.88
CA THR A 11 -4.11 7.86 -3.53
C THR A 11 -5.02 9.08 -3.52
N GLY A 12 -4.58 10.17 -2.90
CA GLY A 12 -5.35 11.40 -2.85
C GLY A 12 -6.42 11.39 -1.76
N PRO A 13 -7.27 12.44 -1.74
CA PRO A 13 -8.19 12.66 -0.62
C PRO A 13 -9.46 11.81 -0.65
N GLY A 14 -9.68 10.98 -1.63
CA GLY A 14 -10.85 10.10 -1.67
C GLY A 14 -11.54 9.97 -3.02
N ASP A 15 -11.19 10.82 -3.96
CA ASP A 15 -11.77 10.79 -5.31
C ASP A 15 -10.80 10.08 -6.26
N PRO A 16 -11.21 8.95 -6.87
CA PRO A 16 -10.33 8.24 -7.82
C PRO A 16 -9.83 9.12 -8.97
N GLU A 17 -10.58 10.13 -9.36
CA GLU A 17 -10.15 11.05 -10.42
C GLU A 17 -8.98 11.94 -10.02
N LEU A 18 -8.68 12.04 -8.72
CA LEU A 18 -7.56 12.82 -8.23
C LEU A 18 -6.26 12.00 -8.12
N VAL A 19 -6.33 10.72 -8.45
CA VAL A 19 -5.13 9.87 -8.54
C VAL A 19 -4.40 10.21 -9.84
N THR A 20 -3.08 10.39 -9.77
CA THR A 20 -2.32 10.72 -10.98
C THR A 20 -2.34 9.56 -11.97
N ARG A 21 -2.15 9.88 -13.25
CA ARG A 21 -2.09 8.85 -14.29
C ARG A 21 -0.93 7.88 -14.06
N LYS A 22 0.19 8.39 -13.61
CA LYS A 22 1.36 7.55 -13.32
C LYS A 22 1.06 6.59 -12.18
N ALA A 23 0.45 7.08 -11.09
CA ALA A 23 0.08 6.25 -9.96
C ALA A 23 -0.89 5.16 -10.39
N TRP A 24 -1.92 5.51 -11.14
CA TRP A 24 -2.91 4.56 -11.63
C TRP A 24 -2.26 3.46 -12.46
N ARG A 25 -1.38 3.86 -13.38
CA ARG A 25 -0.66 2.90 -14.24
C ARG A 25 0.22 1.97 -13.44
N LEU A 26 0.94 2.50 -12.43
CA LEU A 26 1.80 1.67 -11.58
C LEU A 26 0.98 0.64 -10.81
N ILE A 27 -0.20 1.03 -10.34
CA ILE A 27 -1.10 0.12 -9.64
C ILE A 27 -1.63 -0.96 -10.59
N GLN A 28 -2.00 -0.58 -11.81
CA GLN A 28 -2.48 -1.55 -12.80
C GLN A 28 -1.43 -2.59 -13.16
N GLN A 29 -0.17 -2.23 -13.12
CA GLN A 29 0.95 -3.11 -13.44
C GLN A 29 1.50 -3.86 -12.23
N ALA A 30 1.04 -3.54 -11.04
CA ALA A 30 1.58 -4.11 -9.81
C ALA A 30 1.20 -5.57 -9.64
N ASP A 31 2.16 -6.38 -9.22
CA ASP A 31 1.92 -7.77 -8.81
C ASP A 31 1.70 -7.86 -7.30
N ILE A 32 2.24 -6.91 -6.55
CA ILE A 32 2.21 -6.89 -5.10
C ILE A 32 1.86 -5.49 -4.64
N ILE A 33 0.81 -5.37 -3.82
CA ILE A 33 0.36 -4.09 -3.27
C ILE A 33 0.30 -4.22 -1.76
N ALA A 34 0.84 -3.21 -1.06
CA ALA A 34 0.80 -3.14 0.40
C ALA A 34 0.02 -1.91 0.84
N TYR A 35 -0.72 -2.02 1.92
CA TYR A 35 -1.48 -0.89 2.46
C TYR A 35 -1.91 -1.13 3.90
N LEU A 36 -2.26 -0.04 4.58
CA LEU A 36 -2.85 -0.08 5.91
C LEU A 36 -4.36 -0.20 5.80
N ALA A 37 -4.97 -0.98 6.68
CA ALA A 37 -6.41 -1.11 6.75
C ALA A 37 -6.85 -1.24 8.21
N PRO A 38 -8.08 -0.85 8.56
CA PRO A 38 -8.59 -1.08 9.91
C PRO A 38 -8.80 -2.58 10.17
N ASP A 39 -8.89 -2.93 11.46
CA ASP A 39 -9.07 -4.34 11.86
C ASP A 39 -10.28 -5.01 11.23
N ASP A 40 -11.35 -4.24 11.03
CA ASP A 40 -12.66 -4.77 10.70
C ASP A 40 -13.23 -4.27 9.37
N GLY A 41 -12.39 -3.79 8.47
CA GLY A 41 -12.90 -3.26 7.23
C GLY A 41 -11.87 -3.13 6.13
N PRO A 42 -12.31 -2.66 4.95
CA PRO A 42 -11.41 -2.42 3.83
C PRO A 42 -10.52 -1.20 4.08
N GLY A 43 -9.35 -1.18 3.49
CA GLY A 43 -8.46 -0.02 3.56
C GLY A 43 -9.02 1.15 2.76
N PHE A 44 -8.90 2.35 3.31
CA PHE A 44 -9.39 3.57 2.65
C PHE A 44 -8.64 3.83 1.34
N ALA A 45 -7.30 3.80 1.39
CA ALA A 45 -6.49 4.03 0.19
C ALA A 45 -6.75 2.98 -0.88
N ARG A 46 -6.89 1.71 -0.48
CA ARG A 46 -7.19 0.65 -1.43
C ARG A 46 -8.54 0.86 -2.11
N GLY A 47 -9.54 1.31 -1.35
CA GLY A 47 -10.87 1.56 -1.90
C GLY A 47 -10.87 2.62 -3.01
N ILE A 48 -10.03 3.63 -2.88
CA ILE A 48 -9.92 4.70 -3.89
C ILE A 48 -9.46 4.14 -5.23
N VAL A 49 -8.57 3.17 -5.24
CA VAL A 49 -7.94 2.64 -6.46
C VAL A 49 -8.36 1.19 -6.75
N ALA A 50 -9.44 0.72 -6.16
CA ALA A 50 -9.88 -0.66 -6.30
C ALA A 50 -10.02 -1.09 -7.75
N ASP A 51 -10.52 -0.22 -8.61
CA ASP A 51 -10.72 -0.53 -10.02
C ASP A 51 -9.42 -0.71 -10.80
N ALA A 52 -8.31 -0.18 -10.28
CA ALA A 52 -7.01 -0.33 -10.92
C ALA A 52 -6.31 -1.62 -10.52
N ILE A 53 -6.73 -2.25 -9.42
CA ILE A 53 -6.08 -3.43 -8.89
C ILE A 53 -6.51 -4.66 -9.69
N GLY A 54 -5.53 -5.42 -10.21
CA GLY A 54 -5.81 -6.63 -10.97
C GLY A 54 -6.32 -7.79 -10.10
N HIS A 55 -6.80 -8.83 -10.74
CA HIS A 55 -7.39 -9.98 -10.04
C HIS A 55 -6.35 -10.86 -9.34
N ASP A 56 -5.15 -10.93 -9.89
CA ASP A 56 -4.11 -11.84 -9.39
C ASP A 56 -3.06 -11.13 -8.53
N VAL A 57 -3.39 -9.95 -8.02
CA VAL A 57 -2.46 -9.15 -7.22
C VAL A 57 -2.35 -9.73 -5.83
N CYS A 58 -1.12 -9.87 -5.34
CA CYS A 58 -0.86 -10.22 -3.96
C CYS A 58 -0.99 -8.97 -3.08
N GLU A 59 -1.80 -9.02 -2.05
CA GLU A 59 -2.02 -7.88 -1.17
C GLU A 59 -1.39 -8.14 0.19
N ILE A 60 -0.54 -7.21 0.62
CA ILE A 60 0.03 -7.20 1.97
C ILE A 60 -0.80 -6.21 2.77
N ILE A 61 -1.66 -6.71 3.64
CA ILE A 61 -2.58 -5.89 4.40
C ILE A 61 -2.07 -5.75 5.83
N MET A 62 -1.74 -4.51 6.22
CA MET A 62 -1.32 -4.22 7.58
C MET A 62 -2.56 -3.75 8.36
N ARG A 63 -3.16 -4.67 9.11
CA ARG A 63 -4.36 -4.39 9.90
C ARG A 63 -4.00 -3.66 11.17
N VAL A 64 -4.56 -2.47 11.36
CA VAL A 64 -4.26 -1.63 12.51
C VAL A 64 -5.53 -1.30 13.27
N PRO A 65 -5.48 -1.29 14.62
CA PRO A 65 -6.63 -0.86 15.40
C PRO A 65 -6.85 0.64 15.20
N MET A 66 -8.06 1.00 14.75
CA MET A 66 -8.41 2.41 14.53
C MET A 66 -8.99 3.02 15.80
N ARG A 67 -8.29 2.82 16.91
CA ARG A 67 -8.73 3.38 18.19
C ARG A 67 -8.20 4.80 18.37
N THR A 68 -9.06 5.65 18.90
CA THR A 68 -8.74 7.04 19.13
C THR A 68 -7.54 7.19 20.06
N GLY A 69 -6.55 7.96 19.63
CA GLY A 69 -5.43 8.36 20.48
C GLY A 69 -4.31 7.36 20.61
N ARG A 70 -4.34 6.24 19.87
CA ARG A 70 -3.25 5.27 19.95
C ARG A 70 -2.63 4.99 18.60
N ALA A 71 -1.31 5.06 18.57
CA ALA A 71 -0.58 4.59 17.40
C ALA A 71 -0.67 3.07 17.30
N PRO A 72 -0.68 2.51 16.08
CA PRO A 72 -0.60 1.06 15.89
C PRO A 72 0.65 0.48 16.53
N ALA A 73 0.58 -0.79 16.95
CA ALA A 73 1.73 -1.46 17.51
C ALA A 73 2.86 -1.56 16.48
N GLN A 74 4.08 -1.33 16.93
CA GLN A 74 5.26 -1.40 16.07
C GLN A 74 5.38 -2.75 15.38
N SER A 75 4.93 -3.83 16.03
CA SER A 75 4.98 -5.18 15.46
C SER A 75 4.20 -5.31 14.15
N ILE A 76 3.12 -4.55 13.99
CA ILE A 76 2.32 -4.57 12.75
C ILE A 76 3.14 -4.00 11.59
N TYR A 77 3.82 -2.89 11.82
CA TYR A 77 4.68 -2.29 10.82
C TYR A 77 5.91 -3.16 10.51
N ASP A 78 6.50 -3.74 11.55
CA ASP A 78 7.67 -4.61 11.39
C ASP A 78 7.31 -5.84 10.56
N ASP A 79 6.16 -6.44 10.81
CA ASP A 79 5.67 -7.60 10.08
C ASP A 79 5.44 -7.26 8.61
N GLY A 80 4.76 -6.15 8.35
CA GLY A 80 4.54 -5.67 6.98
C GLY A 80 5.84 -5.37 6.26
N ALA A 81 6.76 -4.71 6.96
CA ALA A 81 8.08 -4.38 6.39
C ALA A 81 8.87 -5.64 6.05
N GLN A 82 8.80 -6.68 6.87
CA GLN A 82 9.48 -7.95 6.60
C GLN A 82 8.91 -8.62 5.36
N GLN A 83 7.58 -8.61 5.19
CA GLN A 83 6.94 -9.17 4.01
C GLN A 83 7.36 -8.41 2.75
N ILE A 84 7.35 -7.08 2.81
CA ILE A 84 7.78 -6.24 1.71
C ILE A 84 9.24 -6.50 1.36
N ALA A 85 10.11 -6.55 2.37
CA ALA A 85 11.54 -6.81 2.16
C ALA A 85 11.79 -8.17 1.50
N ALA A 86 11.03 -9.19 1.89
CA ALA A 86 11.18 -10.51 1.29
C ALA A 86 10.89 -10.49 -0.21
N TYR A 87 9.83 -9.78 -0.63
CA TYR A 87 9.52 -9.66 -2.06
C TYR A 87 10.58 -8.85 -2.80
N LEU A 88 11.04 -7.75 -2.21
CA LEU A 88 12.09 -6.93 -2.82
C LEU A 88 13.39 -7.72 -2.98
N ASP A 89 13.75 -8.51 -1.98
CA ASP A 89 14.95 -9.35 -2.05
C ASP A 89 14.82 -10.44 -3.12
N ALA A 90 13.60 -10.87 -3.41
CA ALA A 90 13.32 -11.82 -4.48
C ALA A 90 13.28 -11.16 -5.87
N GLY A 91 13.57 -9.86 -5.97
CA GLY A 91 13.58 -9.13 -7.23
C GLY A 91 12.19 -8.67 -7.68
N ARG A 92 11.20 -8.66 -6.79
CA ARG A 92 9.83 -8.27 -7.11
C ARG A 92 9.54 -6.86 -6.62
N ASP A 93 8.84 -6.10 -7.44
CA ASP A 93 8.44 -4.74 -7.10
C ASP A 93 7.20 -4.75 -6.22
N VAL A 94 7.13 -3.80 -5.28
CA VAL A 94 5.99 -3.63 -4.38
C VAL A 94 5.47 -2.20 -4.48
N VAL A 95 4.16 -2.04 -4.59
CA VAL A 95 3.51 -0.73 -4.56
C VAL A 95 2.88 -0.54 -3.18
N MET A 96 3.29 0.50 -2.47
CA MET A 96 2.73 0.87 -1.17
C MET A 96 1.73 2.00 -1.35
N LEU A 97 0.48 1.76 -1.00
CA LEU A 97 -0.58 2.76 -1.09
C LEU A 97 -0.63 3.61 0.17
N CYS A 98 -0.69 4.93 0.00
CA CYS A 98 -0.80 5.88 1.10
C CYS A 98 -2.00 6.80 0.86
N GLU A 99 -2.66 7.21 1.94
CA GLU A 99 -3.84 8.07 1.84
C GLU A 99 -3.52 9.51 1.47
N GLY A 100 -2.31 9.95 1.65
CA GLY A 100 -1.89 11.31 1.32
C GLY A 100 -0.61 11.30 0.53
N ASP A 101 0.14 12.41 0.63
CA ASP A 101 1.45 12.48 0.02
C ASP A 101 2.42 11.58 0.80
N PRO A 102 3.03 10.58 0.15
CA PRO A 102 3.98 9.69 0.84
C PRO A 102 5.12 10.42 1.52
N LEU A 103 5.52 11.59 1.02
CA LEU A 103 6.58 12.37 1.60
C LEU A 103 6.20 12.97 2.97
N PHE A 104 4.92 13.09 3.25
CA PHE A 104 4.42 13.61 4.52
C PHE A 104 4.57 12.60 5.65
N TYR A 105 4.58 11.34 5.34
CA TYR A 105 4.61 10.24 6.31
C TYR A 105 5.96 9.52 6.34
N GLY A 106 6.89 10.07 5.63
CA GLY A 106 8.22 9.47 5.47
C GLY A 106 9.08 9.43 6.71
#